data_bcfb9b43861d5cce1e5478fc96936feb
#
_entry.id   bcfb9b43861d5cce1e5478fc96936feb
#
_cell.length_a   1.000
_cell.length_b   1.000
_cell.length_c   1.000
_cell.angle_alpha   90.00
_cell.angle_beta   90.00
_cell.angle_gamma   90.00
#
_symmetry.space_group_name_H-M   'P 1'
#
loop_
_entity.id
_entity.type
_entity.pdbx_description
1 polymer ?
#
loop_
_entity_poly.entity_id
_entity_poly.type
_entity_poly.pdbx_seq_one_letter_code
_entity_poly.pdbx_strand_id
1 'polypeptide(L)'
;VVLVVLTAVAIVAALARLEAAEKGDWRDRLEATAEERKAAIEEYADSRMRDSKVFASFPSIRRMAAERSGPSGESEVARIRDVFETGRAQWGIVSVLLVDDEKGVLAGSGEVVEPELRTFLSRPAGERPETTILRTATGARLVFSAPVPGADGARTHARLVVVDDAARFLLGLLRREPVATRTGEVYLAWPEGDRVAFLSPLRARLPAAPPLEMPISEAP
;
A
#
# COMPACT_ATOMS: atom_id res chain seq x y z
N VAL A 1 -46.31 34.03 29.84
CA VAL A 1 -45.63 32.75 30.14
C VAL A 1 -45.66 31.82 28.91
N VAL A 2 -46.82 31.57 28.30
CA VAL A 2 -46.98 30.67 27.16
C VAL A 2 -46.12 31.09 25.94
N LEU A 3 -46.06 32.38 25.61
CA LEU A 3 -45.28 32.90 24.50
C LEU A 3 -43.77 32.68 24.72
N VAL A 4 -43.27 32.85 25.92
CA VAL A 4 -41.84 32.64 26.26
C VAL A 4 -41.45 31.18 26.13
N VAL A 5 -42.34 30.27 26.55
CA VAL A 5 -42.10 28.81 26.38
C VAL A 5 -42.08 28.40 24.92
N LEU A 6 -43.01 28.89 24.10
CA LEU A 6 -43.05 28.61 22.67
C LEU A 6 -41.81 29.14 21.94
N THR A 7 -41.34 30.33 22.29
CA THR A 7 -40.13 30.92 21.73
C THR A 7 -38.88 30.10 22.11
N ALA A 8 -38.80 29.68 23.38
CA ALA A 8 -37.67 28.82 23.83
C ALA A 8 -37.65 27.47 23.12
N VAL A 9 -38.80 26.82 22.95
CA VAL A 9 -38.90 25.55 22.19
C VAL A 9 -38.51 25.74 20.74
N ALA A 10 -38.95 26.82 20.09
CA ALA A 10 -38.60 27.12 18.70
C ALA A 10 -37.08 27.34 18.52
N ILE A 11 -36.45 28.05 19.46
CA ILE A 11 -34.99 28.28 19.43
C ILE A 11 -34.23 26.96 19.60
N VAL A 12 -34.62 26.13 20.56
CA VAL A 12 -33.99 24.83 20.78
C VAL A 12 -34.12 23.92 19.55
N ALA A 13 -35.32 23.88 18.93
CA ALA A 13 -35.57 23.11 17.73
C ALA A 13 -34.74 23.64 16.52
N ALA A 14 -34.61 24.96 16.40
CA ALA A 14 -33.78 25.56 15.34
C ALA A 14 -32.28 25.24 15.54
N LEU A 15 -31.77 25.33 16.75
CA LEU A 15 -30.40 25.00 17.10
C LEU A 15 -30.10 23.50 16.82
N ALA A 16 -31.01 22.62 17.23
CA ALA A 16 -30.85 21.18 16.97
C ALA A 16 -30.83 20.85 15.44
N ARG A 17 -31.66 21.57 14.66
CA ARG A 17 -31.65 21.41 13.19
C ARG A 17 -30.36 21.94 12.55
N LEU A 18 -29.84 23.07 13.00
CA LEU A 18 -28.58 23.63 12.54
C LEU A 18 -27.43 22.68 12.86
N GLU A 19 -27.37 22.14 14.07
CA GLU A 19 -26.36 21.17 14.46
C GLU A 19 -26.43 19.87 13.63
N ALA A 20 -27.63 19.37 13.38
CA ALA A 20 -27.84 18.19 12.55
C ALA A 20 -27.43 18.42 11.07
N ALA A 21 -27.74 19.60 10.53
CA ALA A 21 -27.33 19.97 9.17
C ALA A 21 -25.81 20.12 9.07
N GLU A 22 -25.18 20.77 10.04
CA GLU A 22 -23.72 20.92 10.09
C GLU A 22 -23.00 19.56 10.19
N LYS A 23 -23.51 18.66 11.03
CA LYS A 23 -22.98 17.28 11.13
C LYS A 23 -23.16 16.51 9.81
N GLY A 24 -24.28 16.69 9.11
CA GLY A 24 -24.52 16.13 7.79
C GLY A 24 -23.49 16.61 6.77
N ASP A 25 -23.31 17.91 6.64
CA ASP A 25 -22.34 18.52 5.72
C ASP A 25 -20.90 18.06 6.01
N TRP A 26 -20.53 17.93 7.28
CA TRP A 26 -19.21 17.41 7.66
C TRP A 26 -19.04 15.94 7.28
N ARG A 27 -20.05 15.12 7.51
CA ARG A 27 -20.02 13.71 7.14
C ARG A 27 -19.83 13.54 5.63
N ASP A 28 -20.61 14.27 4.83
CA ASP A 28 -20.55 14.18 3.37
C ASP A 28 -19.17 14.63 2.85
N ARG A 29 -18.59 15.67 3.44
CA ARG A 29 -17.22 16.11 3.10
C ARG A 29 -16.15 15.08 3.46
N LEU A 30 -16.27 14.45 4.64
CA LEU A 30 -15.34 13.42 5.07
C LEU A 30 -15.45 12.17 4.17
N GLU A 31 -16.66 11.76 3.81
CA GLU A 31 -16.91 10.64 2.92
C GLU A 31 -16.34 10.91 1.52
N ALA A 32 -16.62 12.08 0.96
CA ALA A 32 -16.05 12.49 -0.33
C ALA A 32 -14.51 12.49 -0.31
N THR A 33 -13.92 12.97 0.79
CA THR A 33 -12.47 12.96 0.96
C THR A 33 -11.91 11.54 1.07
N ALA A 34 -12.58 10.66 1.81
CA ALA A 34 -12.17 9.26 1.95
C ALA A 34 -12.22 8.53 0.61
N GLU A 35 -13.28 8.73 -0.19
CA GLU A 35 -13.40 8.15 -1.54
C GLU A 35 -12.34 8.69 -2.50
N GLU A 36 -12.04 9.99 -2.47
CA GLU A 36 -10.93 10.56 -3.27
C GLU A 36 -9.59 9.91 -2.92
N ARG A 37 -9.32 9.73 -1.61
CA ARG A 37 -8.07 9.11 -1.15
C ARG A 37 -7.99 7.64 -1.53
N LYS A 38 -9.10 6.92 -1.37
CA LYS A 38 -9.20 5.52 -1.79
C LYS A 38 -8.92 5.38 -3.28
N ALA A 39 -9.58 6.17 -4.13
CA ALA A 39 -9.36 6.16 -5.58
C ALA A 39 -7.89 6.43 -5.95
N ALA A 40 -7.24 7.39 -5.28
CA ALA A 40 -5.82 7.68 -5.52
C ALA A 40 -4.90 6.53 -5.10
N ILE A 41 -5.22 5.81 -4.01
CA ILE A 41 -4.47 4.62 -3.56
C ILE A 41 -4.65 3.48 -4.56
N GLU A 42 -5.88 3.23 -5.01
CA GLU A 42 -6.19 2.19 -6.00
C GLU A 42 -5.49 2.47 -7.33
N GLU A 43 -5.55 3.70 -7.84
CA GLU A 43 -4.86 4.11 -9.06
C GLU A 43 -3.34 3.91 -8.96
N TYR A 44 -2.76 4.27 -7.82
CA TYR A 44 -1.33 4.04 -7.58
C TYR A 44 -0.99 2.54 -7.59
N ALA A 45 -1.76 1.72 -6.87
CA ALA A 45 -1.55 0.28 -6.82
C ALA A 45 -1.68 -0.36 -8.20
N ASP A 46 -2.68 0.03 -8.98
CA ASP A 46 -2.90 -0.43 -10.35
C ASP A 46 -1.77 -0.01 -11.28
N SER A 47 -1.27 1.22 -11.16
CA SER A 47 -0.13 1.70 -11.93
C SER A 47 1.12 0.87 -11.63
N ARG A 48 1.44 0.66 -10.35
CA ARG A 48 2.59 -0.15 -9.94
C ARG A 48 2.48 -1.60 -10.36
N MET A 49 1.27 -2.15 -10.30
CA MET A 49 1.02 -3.51 -10.80
C MET A 49 1.20 -3.60 -12.32
N ARG A 50 0.76 -2.60 -13.09
CA ARG A 50 1.01 -2.54 -14.54
C ARG A 50 2.51 -2.50 -14.84
N ASP A 51 3.26 -1.65 -14.14
CA ASP A 51 4.71 -1.56 -14.27
C ASP A 51 5.38 -2.91 -13.96
N SER A 52 4.98 -3.56 -12.87
CA SER A 52 5.48 -4.89 -12.49
C SER A 52 5.24 -5.94 -13.57
N LYS A 53 4.05 -5.95 -14.20
CA LYS A 53 3.71 -6.86 -15.31
C LYS A 53 4.55 -6.57 -16.56
N VAL A 54 4.77 -5.29 -16.87
CA VAL A 54 5.62 -4.89 -18.01
C VAL A 54 7.03 -5.39 -17.81
N PHE A 55 7.61 -5.19 -16.63
CA PHE A 55 8.94 -5.72 -16.31
C PHE A 55 8.99 -7.25 -16.37
N ALA A 56 8.01 -7.93 -15.75
CA ALA A 56 7.93 -9.39 -15.79
C ALA A 56 7.86 -9.95 -17.21
N SER A 57 7.39 -9.16 -18.18
CA SER A 57 7.28 -9.56 -19.59
C SER A 57 8.57 -9.36 -20.40
N PHE A 58 9.60 -8.71 -19.86
CA PHE A 58 10.84 -8.47 -20.60
C PHE A 58 11.53 -9.79 -21.01
N PRO A 59 12.00 -9.90 -22.26
CA PRO A 59 12.56 -11.14 -22.77
C PRO A 59 13.72 -11.69 -21.93
N SER A 60 14.57 -10.82 -21.39
CA SER A 60 15.68 -11.21 -20.49
C SER A 60 15.17 -11.82 -19.19
N ILE A 61 14.14 -11.22 -18.57
CA ILE A 61 13.54 -11.72 -17.34
C ILE A 61 12.84 -13.05 -17.57
N ARG A 62 12.07 -13.17 -18.66
CA ARG A 62 11.40 -14.41 -19.05
C ARG A 62 12.40 -15.54 -19.31
N ARG A 63 13.51 -15.24 -19.99
CA ARG A 63 14.56 -16.21 -20.26
C ARG A 63 15.19 -16.70 -18.96
N MET A 64 15.61 -15.81 -18.07
CA MET A 64 16.17 -16.18 -16.78
C MET A 64 15.21 -17.02 -15.93
N ALA A 65 13.91 -16.68 -15.93
CA ALA A 65 12.89 -17.46 -15.25
C ALA A 65 12.66 -18.84 -15.85
N ALA A 66 12.89 -19.01 -17.16
CA ALA A 66 12.74 -20.29 -17.88
C ALA A 66 13.95 -21.21 -17.75
N GLU A 67 15.14 -20.66 -17.54
CA GLU A 67 16.40 -21.41 -17.43
C GLU A 67 16.52 -22.11 -16.07
N ARG A 68 15.76 -23.22 -15.90
CA ARG A 68 15.74 -24.01 -14.65
C ARG A 68 17.07 -24.68 -14.31
N SER A 69 17.95 -24.91 -15.26
CA SER A 69 19.11 -25.81 -15.10
C SER A 69 20.43 -25.33 -15.70
N GLY A 70 20.47 -24.13 -16.32
CA GLY A 70 21.72 -23.58 -16.84
C GLY A 70 22.33 -22.57 -15.87
N PRO A 71 23.68 -22.44 -15.81
CA PRO A 71 24.27 -21.28 -15.19
C PRO A 71 23.88 -20.07 -16.05
N SER A 72 22.85 -19.34 -15.62
CA SER A 72 22.59 -17.98 -16.16
C SER A 72 23.92 -17.27 -16.05
N GLY A 73 24.54 -16.93 -17.21
CA GLY A 73 25.90 -16.41 -17.17
C GLY A 73 25.93 -15.18 -16.26
N GLU A 74 26.93 -15.04 -15.43
CA GLU A 74 27.09 -13.89 -14.52
C GLU A 74 26.83 -12.56 -15.21
N SER A 75 27.12 -12.47 -16.52
CA SER A 75 26.86 -11.29 -17.35
C SER A 75 25.36 -11.01 -17.57
N GLU A 76 24.50 -12.03 -17.59
CA GLU A 76 23.05 -11.84 -17.76
C GLU A 76 22.40 -11.42 -16.44
N VAL A 77 22.80 -12.03 -15.34
CA VAL A 77 22.41 -11.60 -13.99
C VAL A 77 22.81 -10.15 -13.75
N ALA A 78 24.04 -9.77 -14.12
CA ALA A 78 24.50 -8.39 -13.98
C ALA A 78 23.65 -7.41 -14.80
N ARG A 79 23.35 -7.74 -16.06
CA ARG A 79 22.48 -6.91 -16.93
C ARG A 79 21.07 -6.72 -16.35
N ILE A 80 20.46 -7.79 -15.84
CA ILE A 80 19.13 -7.69 -15.22
C ILE A 80 19.22 -6.84 -13.94
N ARG A 81 20.27 -6.99 -13.16
CA ARG A 81 20.49 -6.16 -11.98
C ARG A 81 20.62 -4.68 -12.34
N ASP A 82 21.33 -4.32 -13.40
CA ASP A 82 21.45 -2.93 -13.88
C ASP A 82 20.09 -2.36 -14.32
N VAL A 83 19.27 -3.16 -15.01
CA VAL A 83 17.90 -2.76 -15.37
C VAL A 83 17.05 -2.52 -14.11
N PHE A 84 17.13 -3.41 -13.15
CA PHE A 84 16.40 -3.26 -11.88
C PHE A 84 16.88 -2.05 -11.09
N GLU A 85 18.19 -1.82 -11.03
CA GLU A 85 18.76 -0.65 -10.35
C GLU A 85 18.30 0.65 -10.99
N THR A 86 18.30 0.71 -12.32
CA THR A 86 17.81 1.86 -13.07
C THR A 86 16.33 2.12 -12.79
N GLY A 87 15.50 1.08 -12.87
CA GLY A 87 14.07 1.17 -12.56
C GLY A 87 13.82 1.58 -11.10
N ARG A 88 14.55 0.98 -10.17
CA ARG A 88 14.49 1.30 -8.75
C ARG A 88 14.81 2.78 -8.49
N ALA A 89 15.89 3.28 -9.07
CA ALA A 89 16.30 4.67 -8.91
C ALA A 89 15.30 5.65 -9.55
N GLN A 90 14.84 5.34 -10.75
CA GLN A 90 13.89 6.19 -11.50
C GLN A 90 12.53 6.29 -10.82
N TRP A 91 12.02 5.20 -10.27
CA TRP A 91 10.70 5.14 -9.65
C TRP A 91 10.72 5.34 -8.14
N GLY A 92 11.91 5.40 -7.54
CA GLY A 92 12.11 5.62 -6.12
C GLY A 92 11.55 4.49 -5.25
N ILE A 93 11.55 3.26 -5.77
CA ILE A 93 11.12 2.06 -5.05
C ILE A 93 12.26 1.48 -4.20
N VAL A 94 11.90 0.68 -3.20
CA VAL A 94 12.86 0.11 -2.25
C VAL A 94 13.63 -1.05 -2.88
N SER A 95 12.92 -2.00 -3.49
CA SER A 95 13.54 -3.19 -4.10
C SER A 95 12.76 -3.68 -5.30
N VAL A 96 13.50 -4.27 -6.27
CA VAL A 96 12.95 -5.06 -7.39
C VAL A 96 13.66 -6.40 -7.38
N LEU A 97 12.90 -7.49 -7.36
CA LEU A 97 13.41 -8.83 -7.18
C LEU A 97 12.76 -9.78 -8.18
N LEU A 98 13.56 -10.60 -8.85
CA LEU A 98 13.09 -11.78 -9.57
C LEU A 98 13.26 -12.98 -8.65
N VAL A 99 12.17 -13.63 -8.31
CA VAL A 99 12.11 -14.72 -7.33
C VAL A 99 11.58 -15.97 -7.98
N ASP A 100 12.27 -17.09 -7.78
CA ASP A 100 11.84 -18.43 -8.18
C ASP A 100 11.43 -19.22 -6.93
N ASP A 101 10.40 -20.06 -7.04
CA ASP A 101 9.85 -20.81 -5.91
C ASP A 101 10.84 -21.80 -5.28
N GLU A 102 11.77 -22.34 -6.09
CA GLU A 102 12.73 -23.36 -5.65
C GLU A 102 14.10 -22.75 -5.32
N LYS A 103 14.54 -21.77 -6.10
CA LYS A 103 15.89 -21.19 -6.01
C LYS A 103 15.95 -19.92 -5.17
N GLY A 104 14.79 -19.34 -4.83
CA GLY A 104 14.71 -18.06 -4.16
C GLY A 104 15.00 -16.88 -5.08
N VAL A 105 15.74 -15.87 -4.62
CA VAL A 105 16.03 -14.66 -5.40
C VAL A 105 17.07 -14.97 -6.49
N LEU A 106 16.65 -14.89 -7.75
CA LEU A 106 17.51 -15.09 -8.93
C LEU A 106 18.31 -13.84 -9.27
N ALA A 107 17.68 -12.68 -9.22
CA ALA A 107 18.30 -11.39 -9.47
C ALA A 107 17.53 -10.32 -8.72
N GLY A 108 18.18 -9.21 -8.37
CA GLY A 108 17.50 -8.13 -7.68
C GLY A 108 18.35 -6.88 -7.52
N SER A 109 17.67 -5.78 -7.24
CA SER A 109 18.25 -4.53 -6.79
C SER A 109 17.50 -4.05 -5.55
N GLY A 110 18.23 -3.46 -4.61
CA GLY A 110 17.73 -3.06 -3.30
C GLY A 110 17.91 -4.14 -2.23
N GLU A 111 17.63 -3.78 -0.99
CA GLU A 111 17.86 -4.64 0.17
C GLU A 111 16.60 -5.42 0.56
N VAL A 112 16.79 -6.68 0.95
CA VAL A 112 15.78 -7.56 1.54
C VAL A 112 16.19 -7.81 2.99
N VAL A 113 16.01 -6.82 3.83
CA VAL A 113 16.46 -6.87 5.22
C VAL A 113 15.35 -7.37 6.15
N GLU A 114 14.10 -6.98 5.87
CA GLU A 114 12.98 -7.23 6.76
C GLU A 114 12.58 -8.73 6.77
N PRO A 115 12.42 -9.33 7.96
CA PRO A 115 11.98 -10.73 8.10
C PRO A 115 10.63 -11.02 7.44
N GLU A 116 9.70 -10.07 7.50
CA GLU A 116 8.36 -10.17 6.92
C GLU A 116 8.44 -10.28 5.39
N LEU A 117 9.33 -9.51 4.76
CA LEU A 117 9.57 -9.58 3.32
C LEU A 117 10.20 -10.92 2.94
N ARG A 118 11.16 -11.42 3.71
CA ARG A 118 11.74 -12.75 3.49
C ARG A 118 10.68 -13.85 3.59
N THR A 119 9.81 -13.76 4.59
CA THR A 119 8.67 -14.69 4.75
C THR A 119 7.72 -14.61 3.57
N PHE A 120 7.43 -13.41 3.06
CA PHE A 120 6.63 -13.23 1.84
C PHE A 120 7.32 -13.87 0.63
N LEU A 121 8.62 -13.64 0.45
CA LEU A 121 9.38 -14.17 -0.68
C LEU A 121 9.52 -15.70 -0.68
N SER A 122 9.43 -16.35 0.49
CA SER A 122 9.47 -17.81 0.59
C SER A 122 8.14 -18.50 0.26
N ARG A 123 7.06 -17.74 0.06
CA ARG A 123 5.76 -18.31 -0.38
C ARG A 123 5.84 -18.68 -1.87
N PRO A 124 5.15 -19.76 -2.30
CA PRO A 124 5.05 -20.07 -3.71
C PRO A 124 4.45 -18.93 -4.53
N ALA A 125 4.90 -18.78 -5.75
CA ALA A 125 4.35 -17.79 -6.67
C ALA A 125 2.87 -18.08 -6.95
N GLY A 126 2.01 -17.11 -6.65
CA GLY A 126 0.60 -17.16 -7.01
C GLY A 126 0.41 -17.13 -8.53
N GLU A 127 -0.72 -17.67 -9.00
CA GLU A 127 -1.08 -17.64 -10.42
C GLU A 127 -1.47 -16.24 -10.90
N ARG A 128 -1.89 -15.41 -9.98
CA ARG A 128 -2.39 -14.05 -10.26
C ARG A 128 -1.47 -13.01 -9.66
N PRO A 129 -1.41 -11.84 -10.26
CA PRO A 129 -0.76 -10.70 -9.65
C PRO A 129 -1.39 -10.41 -8.27
N GLU A 130 -0.54 -10.09 -7.31
CA GLU A 130 -0.93 -9.84 -5.93
C GLU A 130 -0.37 -8.49 -5.46
N THR A 131 -1.20 -7.71 -4.80
CA THR A 131 -0.76 -6.52 -4.04
C THR A 131 -1.02 -6.77 -2.57
N THR A 132 -0.01 -6.53 -1.74
CA THR A 132 -0.14 -6.69 -0.29
C THR A 132 0.62 -5.61 0.45
N ILE A 133 0.21 -5.36 1.69
CA ILE A 133 0.93 -4.51 2.63
C ILE A 133 1.62 -5.40 3.66
N LEU A 134 2.94 -5.21 3.81
CA LEU A 134 3.71 -5.85 4.85
C LEU A 134 4.06 -4.81 5.91
N ARG A 135 3.74 -5.11 7.17
CA ARG A 135 4.21 -4.34 8.31
C ARG A 135 5.60 -4.83 8.67
N THR A 136 6.54 -3.91 8.76
CA THR A 136 7.92 -4.20 9.16
C THR A 136 8.30 -3.34 10.37
N ALA A 137 9.39 -3.65 11.01
CA ALA A 137 9.90 -2.85 12.14
C ALA A 137 10.20 -1.39 11.76
N THR A 138 10.48 -1.14 10.47
CA THR A 138 10.82 0.19 9.95
C THR A 138 9.63 0.93 9.35
N GLY A 139 8.44 0.31 9.28
CA GLY A 139 7.22 0.88 8.70
C GLY A 139 6.45 -0.11 7.84
N ALA A 140 5.56 0.39 7.00
CA ALA A 140 4.79 -0.43 6.09
C ALA A 140 5.44 -0.47 4.69
N ARG A 141 5.43 -1.64 4.05
CA ARG A 141 5.87 -1.85 2.67
C ARG A 141 4.68 -2.24 1.80
N LEU A 142 4.56 -1.59 0.65
CA LEU A 142 3.66 -2.04 -0.43
C LEU A 142 4.43 -3.03 -1.30
N VAL A 143 3.89 -4.22 -1.46
CA VAL A 143 4.52 -5.29 -2.23
C VAL A 143 3.61 -5.66 -3.39
N PHE A 144 4.17 -5.58 -4.59
CA PHE A 144 3.51 -5.93 -5.84
C PHE A 144 4.21 -7.16 -6.41
N SER A 145 3.48 -8.24 -6.55
CA SER A 145 3.99 -9.51 -7.09
C SER A 145 3.29 -9.84 -8.40
N ALA A 146 4.05 -9.97 -9.48
CA ALA A 146 3.54 -10.33 -10.80
C ALA A 146 4.20 -11.63 -11.26
N PRO A 147 3.43 -12.67 -11.66
CA PRO A 147 3.98 -13.89 -12.22
C PRO A 147 4.72 -13.57 -13.52
N VAL A 148 5.88 -14.21 -13.74
CA VAL A 148 6.64 -14.07 -14.96
C VAL A 148 6.05 -15.02 -16.00
N PRO A 149 5.58 -14.54 -17.17
CA PRO A 149 5.05 -15.40 -18.21
C PRO A 149 6.17 -16.23 -18.86
N GLY A 150 5.96 -17.53 -19.02
CA GLY A 150 6.88 -18.41 -19.75
C GLY A 150 6.86 -18.20 -21.27
N ALA A 151 7.69 -18.96 -21.97
CA ALA A 151 7.59 -19.08 -23.43
C ALA A 151 6.24 -19.75 -23.79
N ASP A 152 5.61 -19.30 -24.86
CA ASP A 152 4.35 -19.85 -25.38
C ASP A 152 3.17 -19.82 -24.39
N GLY A 153 3.19 -18.90 -23.41
CA GLY A 153 2.16 -18.81 -22.39
C GLY A 153 2.24 -19.89 -21.31
N ALA A 154 3.27 -20.71 -21.31
CA ALA A 154 3.53 -21.65 -20.24
C ALA A 154 3.75 -20.92 -18.90
N ARG A 155 3.42 -21.59 -17.82
CA ARG A 155 3.63 -21.06 -16.47
C ARG A 155 5.11 -21.20 -16.07
N THR A 156 5.69 -20.14 -15.53
CA THR A 156 6.95 -20.24 -14.80
C THR A 156 6.69 -20.34 -13.30
N HIS A 157 7.67 -20.83 -12.54
CA HIS A 157 7.65 -20.81 -11.09
C HIS A 157 8.32 -19.53 -10.55
N ALA A 158 8.45 -18.52 -11.40
CA ALA A 158 9.08 -17.26 -11.05
C ALA A 158 8.07 -16.10 -11.04
N ARG A 159 8.34 -15.14 -10.20
CA ARG A 159 7.60 -13.89 -10.10
C ARG A 159 8.53 -12.70 -9.97
N LEU A 160 8.10 -11.59 -10.49
CA LEU A 160 8.71 -10.29 -10.21
C LEU A 160 8.04 -9.69 -8.97
N VAL A 161 8.85 -9.27 -8.02
CA VAL A 161 8.40 -8.62 -6.79
C VAL A 161 8.96 -7.21 -6.76
N VAL A 162 8.08 -6.23 -6.66
CA VAL A 162 8.41 -4.82 -6.47
C VAL A 162 7.99 -4.43 -5.06
N VAL A 163 8.92 -3.82 -4.32
CA VAL A 163 8.71 -3.37 -2.95
C VAL A 163 8.82 -1.87 -2.90
N ASP A 164 7.77 -1.22 -2.42
CA ASP A 164 7.72 0.23 -2.26
C ASP A 164 7.56 0.64 -0.80
N ASP A 165 7.96 1.85 -0.47
CA ASP A 165 7.74 2.42 0.86
C ASP A 165 6.34 3.01 0.93
N ALA A 166 5.45 2.32 1.65
CA ALA A 166 4.08 2.78 1.85
C ALA A 166 4.02 4.19 2.47
N ALA A 167 4.95 4.51 3.37
CA ALA A 167 4.98 5.80 4.04
C ALA A 167 5.26 6.94 3.05
N ARG A 168 6.15 6.72 2.09
CA ARG A 168 6.53 7.76 1.11
C ARG A 168 5.35 8.23 0.28
N PHE A 169 4.52 7.31 -0.18
CA PHE A 169 3.35 7.63 -1.00
C PHE A 169 2.12 7.97 -0.16
N LEU A 170 1.76 7.09 0.78
CA LEU A 170 0.53 7.21 1.56
C LEU A 170 0.55 8.42 2.48
N LEU A 171 1.70 8.72 3.13
CA LEU A 171 1.80 9.92 3.97
C LEU A 171 1.71 11.21 3.14
N GLY A 172 2.20 11.21 1.90
CA GLY A 172 2.03 12.32 0.97
C GLY A 172 0.56 12.62 0.66
N LEU A 173 -0.23 11.55 0.45
CA LEU A 173 -1.68 11.64 0.25
C LEU A 173 -2.41 12.14 1.50
N LEU A 174 -2.05 11.60 2.66
CA LEU A 174 -2.72 11.94 3.93
C LEU A 174 -2.41 13.37 4.39
N ARG A 175 -1.24 13.91 4.05
CA ARG A 175 -0.83 15.29 4.41
C ARG A 175 -1.49 16.38 3.58
N ARG A 176 -2.09 16.06 2.44
CA ARG A 176 -2.90 17.02 1.67
C ARG A 176 -4.21 17.22 2.42
N GLU A 177 -4.26 18.19 3.31
CA GLU A 177 -5.45 18.50 4.10
C GLU A 177 -6.54 19.09 3.19
N PRO A 178 -7.67 18.40 2.97
CA PRO A 178 -8.78 18.97 2.20
C PRO A 178 -9.55 20.01 3.00
N VAL A 179 -9.45 19.95 4.32
CA VAL A 179 -10.09 20.91 5.24
C VAL A 179 -9.15 21.14 6.42
N ALA A 180 -8.67 22.37 6.56
CA ALA A 180 -7.87 22.78 7.71
C ALA A 180 -8.75 22.78 8.98
N THR A 181 -8.89 21.63 9.61
CA THR A 181 -9.55 21.53 10.92
C THR A 181 -8.51 21.47 12.02
N ARG A 182 -8.78 22.15 13.12
CA ARG A 182 -7.89 22.19 14.29
C ARG A 182 -7.73 20.80 14.94
N THR A 183 -8.70 19.91 14.76
CA THR A 183 -8.80 18.60 15.41
C THR A 183 -9.02 17.43 14.44
N GLY A 184 -9.29 17.71 13.18
CA GLY A 184 -9.48 16.66 12.17
C GLY A 184 -8.16 15.98 11.81
N GLU A 185 -8.18 14.65 11.75
CA GLU A 185 -7.04 13.84 11.37
C GLU A 185 -7.48 12.76 10.37
N VAL A 186 -6.72 12.61 9.29
CA VAL A 186 -6.89 11.53 8.33
C VAL A 186 -5.78 10.51 8.56
N TYR A 187 -6.15 9.27 8.73
CA TYR A 187 -5.20 8.18 8.96
C TYR A 187 -5.51 6.98 8.04
N LEU A 188 -4.48 6.21 7.80
CA LEU A 188 -4.60 4.93 7.12
C LEU A 188 -4.63 3.83 8.17
N ALA A 189 -5.67 3.01 8.11
CA ALA A 189 -5.83 1.85 8.98
C ALA A 189 -5.89 0.57 8.14
N TRP A 190 -5.36 -0.52 8.68
CA TRP A 190 -5.35 -1.83 8.04
C TRP A 190 -5.98 -2.88 8.95
N PRO A 191 -6.98 -3.64 8.48
CA PRO A 191 -7.55 -4.72 9.28
C PRO A 191 -6.55 -5.88 9.41
N GLU A 192 -6.37 -6.37 10.62
CA GLU A 192 -5.47 -7.47 10.96
C GLU A 192 -6.20 -8.45 11.90
N GLY A 193 -6.91 -9.41 11.30
CA GLY A 193 -7.79 -10.30 12.05
C GLY A 193 -8.96 -9.54 12.68
N ASP A 194 -9.06 -9.56 14.02
CA ASP A 194 -10.07 -8.83 14.81
C ASP A 194 -9.63 -7.43 15.25
N ARG A 195 -8.47 -6.99 14.80
CA ARG A 195 -7.86 -5.70 15.15
C ARG A 195 -7.67 -4.81 13.93
N VAL A 196 -7.53 -3.53 14.19
CA VAL A 196 -7.13 -2.52 13.21
C VAL A 196 -5.79 -1.96 13.61
N ALA A 197 -4.84 -1.98 12.68
CA ALA A 197 -3.52 -1.37 12.83
C ALA A 197 -3.47 -0.03 12.09
N PHE A 198 -3.04 1.02 12.76
CA PHE A 198 -2.85 2.33 12.13
C PHE A 198 -1.48 2.40 11.48
N LEU A 199 -1.43 2.57 10.16
CA LEU A 199 -0.21 2.62 9.36
C LEU A 199 0.38 4.03 9.28
N SER A 200 -0.42 5.06 9.54
CA SER A 200 0.03 6.45 9.59
C SER A 200 0.26 6.89 11.03
N PRO A 201 1.28 7.76 11.28
CA PRO A 201 1.47 8.35 12.60
C PRO A 201 0.30 9.26 12.93
N LEU A 202 -0.33 9.07 14.08
CA LEU A 202 -1.33 9.97 14.62
C LEU A 202 -0.66 11.25 15.16
N ARG A 203 -1.25 12.42 14.92
CA ARG A 203 -0.72 13.72 15.39
C ARG A 203 -0.49 13.75 16.91
N ALA A 204 -1.35 13.07 17.66
CA ALA A 204 -1.27 13.00 19.13
C ALA A 204 -0.19 12.05 19.65
N ARG A 205 0.53 11.33 18.78
CA ARG A 205 1.55 10.36 19.17
C ARG A 205 2.95 10.81 18.79
N LEU A 206 3.90 10.54 19.68
CA LEU A 206 5.32 10.72 19.39
C LEU A 206 5.77 9.76 18.26
N PRO A 207 6.65 10.21 17.35
CA PRO A 207 7.11 9.40 16.20
C PRO A 207 7.72 8.04 16.56
N ALA A 208 8.23 7.88 17.79
CA ALA A 208 8.85 6.64 18.27
C ALA A 208 7.87 5.67 18.96
N ALA A 209 6.56 6.00 19.03
CA ALA A 209 5.60 5.11 19.65
C ALA A 209 5.25 3.94 18.69
N PRO A 210 5.07 2.71 19.20
CA PRO A 210 4.65 1.58 18.37
C PRO A 210 3.30 1.89 17.69
N PRO A 211 3.00 1.26 16.54
CA PRO A 211 1.72 1.45 15.85
C PRO A 211 0.55 1.25 16.83
N LEU A 212 -0.47 2.07 16.70
CA LEU A 212 -1.69 1.89 17.48
C LEU A 212 -2.44 0.70 16.88
N GLU A 213 -2.86 -0.21 17.75
CA GLU A 213 -3.76 -1.30 17.42
C GLU A 213 -4.98 -1.23 18.32
N MET A 214 -6.16 -1.42 17.75
CA MET A 214 -7.41 -1.47 18.51
C MET A 214 -8.33 -2.56 17.97
N PRO A 215 -9.22 -3.13 18.79
CA PRO A 215 -10.26 -4.04 18.30
C PRO A 215 -11.11 -3.36 17.22
N ILE A 216 -11.53 -4.11 16.20
CA ILE A 216 -12.41 -3.57 15.14
C ILE A 216 -13.70 -2.99 15.72
N SER A 217 -14.21 -3.56 16.82
CA SER A 217 -15.40 -3.09 17.51
C SER A 217 -15.25 -1.70 18.15
N GLU A 218 -14.02 -1.23 18.33
CA GLU A 218 -13.69 0.08 18.93
C GLU A 218 -13.14 1.06 17.86
N ALA A 219 -12.97 0.60 16.63
CA ALA A 219 -12.52 1.45 15.54
C ALA A 219 -13.63 2.44 15.14
N PRO A 220 -13.31 3.74 14.94
CA PRO A 220 -14.27 4.78 14.61
C PRO A 220 -14.93 4.59 13.24
#